data_de1c1cfb7200c16cf77ab544b310c524
#
_entry.id   de1c1cfb7200c16cf77ab544b310c524
#
_cell.length_a   1.000
_cell.length_b   1.000
_cell.length_c   1.000
_cell.angle_alpha   90.00
_cell.angle_beta   90.00
_cell.angle_gamma   90.00
#
_symmetry.space_group_name_H-M   'P 1'
#
loop_
_entity.id
_entity.type
_entity.pdbx_description
1 polymer ?
#
loop_
_entity_poly.entity_id
_entity_poly.type
_entity_poly.pdbx_seq_one_letter_code
_entity_poly.pdbx_strand_id
1 'polypeptide(L)'
;MRELHIPASSSKAAVSSPSSTAVVDSRVITEELLEGLDSDSHSISIPAGAVITPSGRDYIRRHGMTVQSLRNGAATAGTRGHVWIVGKAASVTSAAQSAGWAVSQASGNFDAAKQVAQSGSDVRHVCCSSQPSIIACLLNRNTNRRSAVVTESTCISELCNEMNPDTVCLSPVGWSVTGLRRLLNRLSETAQRPTAWRELA
;
A
#
# COMPACT_ATOMS: atom_id res chain seq x y z
N MET A 1 -31.60 -23.38 -54.07
CA MET A 1 -30.45 -22.60 -53.59
C MET A 1 -30.94 -21.22 -53.22
N ARG A 2 -31.02 -20.91 -51.91
CA ARG A 2 -31.38 -19.60 -51.36
C ARG A 2 -30.20 -19.14 -50.55
N GLU A 3 -29.50 -18.10 -51.03
CA GLU A 3 -28.46 -17.43 -50.30
C GLU A 3 -29.08 -16.57 -49.16
N LEU A 4 -28.63 -16.82 -47.94
CA LEU A 4 -28.95 -16.02 -46.78
C LEU A 4 -27.91 -14.92 -46.63
N HIS A 5 -28.33 -13.72 -46.90
CA HIS A 5 -27.58 -12.48 -46.72
C HIS A 5 -27.64 -12.08 -45.25
N ILE A 6 -26.48 -12.11 -44.54
CA ILE A 6 -26.35 -11.66 -43.16
C ILE A 6 -25.83 -10.22 -43.21
N PRO A 7 -26.52 -9.23 -42.64
CA PRO A 7 -25.97 -7.88 -42.55
C PRO A 7 -24.93 -7.79 -41.42
N ALA A 8 -23.75 -7.29 -41.77
CA ALA A 8 -22.68 -6.97 -40.81
C ALA A 8 -23.12 -5.82 -39.90
N SER A 9 -23.27 -6.12 -38.62
CA SER A 9 -23.48 -5.12 -37.57
C SER A 9 -22.15 -4.44 -37.24
N SER A 10 -22.00 -3.20 -37.70
CA SER A 10 -20.89 -2.31 -37.39
C SER A 10 -20.98 -1.85 -35.94
N SER A 11 -20.24 -2.51 -35.03
CA SER A 11 -20.03 -2.07 -33.66
C SER A 11 -19.05 -0.91 -33.65
N LYS A 12 -19.56 0.28 -33.47
CA LYS A 12 -18.81 1.53 -33.30
C LYS A 12 -18.14 1.48 -31.91
N ALA A 13 -16.87 1.10 -31.89
CA ALA A 13 -16.04 1.19 -30.67
C ALA A 13 -15.94 2.66 -30.26
N ALA A 14 -16.49 2.97 -29.08
CA ALA A 14 -16.29 4.26 -28.45
C ALA A 14 -14.82 4.32 -27.97
N VAL A 15 -14.03 5.14 -28.64
CA VAL A 15 -12.68 5.52 -28.22
C VAL A 15 -12.85 6.39 -26.98
N SER A 16 -12.62 5.84 -25.80
CA SER A 16 -12.48 6.60 -24.57
C SER A 16 -11.15 7.36 -24.63
N SER A 17 -11.24 8.66 -24.84
CA SER A 17 -10.11 9.58 -24.72
C SER A 17 -9.48 9.45 -23.32
N PRO A 18 -8.14 9.45 -23.17
CA PRO A 18 -7.51 9.44 -21.86
C PRO A 18 -7.83 10.76 -21.17
N SER A 19 -8.63 10.70 -20.10
CA SER A 19 -8.88 11.83 -19.22
C SER A 19 -7.54 12.23 -18.59
N SER A 20 -7.03 13.42 -18.91
CA SER A 20 -5.82 13.94 -18.28
C SER A 20 -6.10 14.17 -16.79
N THR A 21 -5.46 13.39 -15.94
CA THR A 21 -5.52 13.54 -14.49
C THR A 21 -4.26 14.25 -14.04
N ALA A 22 -4.40 15.46 -13.51
CA ALA A 22 -3.27 16.19 -12.92
C ALA A 22 -2.98 15.64 -11.52
N VAL A 23 -1.72 15.33 -11.22
CA VAL A 23 -1.27 14.89 -9.90
C VAL A 23 -0.71 16.08 -9.15
N VAL A 24 -1.27 16.39 -7.98
CA VAL A 24 -0.83 17.47 -7.11
C VAL A 24 -0.17 16.86 -5.89
N ASP A 25 1.13 17.10 -5.70
CA ASP A 25 1.92 16.61 -4.56
C ASP A 25 2.08 17.69 -3.49
N SER A 26 0.98 18.29 -3.05
CA SER A 26 0.97 19.26 -1.97
C SER A 26 0.02 18.87 -0.86
N ARG A 27 0.42 19.12 0.40
CA ARG A 27 -0.44 18.88 1.56
C ARG A 27 -1.52 19.94 1.75
N VAL A 28 -1.35 21.10 1.13
CA VAL A 28 -2.32 22.21 1.18
C VAL A 28 -2.66 22.60 -0.25
N ILE A 29 -3.92 22.42 -0.62
CA ILE A 29 -4.44 22.71 -1.95
C ILE A 29 -5.09 24.10 -1.93
N THR A 30 -4.42 25.05 -2.54
CA THR A 30 -4.90 26.44 -2.68
C THR A 30 -5.44 26.67 -4.09
N GLU A 31 -6.19 27.76 -4.28
CA GLU A 31 -6.68 28.19 -5.60
C GLU A 31 -5.51 28.45 -6.56
N GLU A 32 -4.49 29.17 -6.14
CA GLU A 32 -3.29 29.49 -6.92
C GLU A 32 -2.59 28.23 -7.46
N LEU A 33 -2.55 27.16 -6.65
CA LEU A 33 -1.95 25.89 -7.03
C LEU A 33 -2.80 25.19 -8.09
N LEU A 34 -4.12 25.33 -8.01
CA LEU A 34 -5.06 24.75 -8.97
C LEU A 34 -5.09 25.54 -10.28
N GLU A 35 -4.91 26.85 -10.26
CA GLU A 35 -4.78 27.71 -11.44
C GLU A 35 -3.51 27.38 -12.25
N GLY A 36 -2.45 26.93 -11.57
CA GLY A 36 -1.20 26.52 -12.22
C GLY A 36 -1.24 25.16 -12.89
N LEU A 37 -2.36 24.41 -12.78
CA LEU A 37 -2.56 23.15 -13.48
C LEU A 37 -3.09 23.41 -14.89
N ASP A 38 -2.74 22.49 -15.83
CA ASP A 38 -3.23 22.56 -17.20
C ASP A 38 -4.76 22.67 -17.24
N SER A 39 -5.26 23.67 -17.96
CA SER A 39 -6.69 24.04 -18.03
C SER A 39 -7.60 22.92 -18.57
N ASP A 40 -7.04 21.86 -19.15
CA ASP A 40 -7.76 20.70 -19.69
C ASP A 40 -7.93 19.56 -18.68
N SER A 41 -7.42 19.73 -17.45
CA SER A 41 -7.50 18.68 -16.43
C SER A 41 -8.85 18.70 -15.71
N HIS A 42 -9.78 17.84 -16.09
CA HIS A 42 -11.08 17.68 -15.45
C HIS A 42 -11.01 16.86 -14.15
N SER A 43 -9.86 16.29 -13.84
CA SER A 43 -9.65 15.45 -12.65
C SER A 43 -8.32 15.76 -12.02
N ILE A 44 -8.34 15.98 -10.71
CA ILE A 44 -7.12 16.18 -9.89
C ILE A 44 -6.95 15.07 -8.88
N SER A 45 -5.73 14.58 -8.75
CA SER A 45 -5.33 13.58 -7.78
C SER A 45 -4.54 14.25 -6.66
N ILE A 46 -5.04 14.20 -5.44
CA ILE A 46 -4.44 14.84 -4.27
C ILE A 46 -3.98 13.80 -3.24
N PRO A 47 -2.90 14.06 -2.46
CA PRO A 47 -2.44 13.15 -1.42
C PRO A 47 -3.51 12.86 -0.35
N ALA A 48 -3.51 11.65 0.19
CA ALA A 48 -4.37 11.31 1.31
C ALA A 48 -4.05 12.22 2.52
N GLY A 49 -5.07 12.90 3.04
CA GLY A 49 -4.91 13.86 4.14
C GLY A 49 -4.49 15.28 3.72
N ALA A 50 -4.47 15.59 2.42
CA ALA A 50 -4.32 16.95 1.97
C ALA A 50 -5.51 17.82 2.42
N VAL A 51 -5.24 19.04 2.83
CA VAL A 51 -6.24 20.02 3.23
C VAL A 51 -6.54 20.93 2.05
N ILE A 52 -7.80 20.93 1.60
CA ILE A 52 -8.26 21.86 0.56
C ILE A 52 -8.74 23.14 1.24
N THR A 53 -8.13 24.26 0.89
CA THR A 53 -8.55 25.57 1.41
C THR A 53 -9.97 25.92 0.92
N PRO A 54 -10.69 26.83 1.60
CA PRO A 54 -12.01 27.28 1.14
C PRO A 54 -11.99 27.78 -0.30
N SER A 55 -11.01 28.63 -0.65
CA SER A 55 -10.83 29.14 -2.02
C SER A 55 -10.54 28.02 -3.03
N GLY A 56 -9.67 27.05 -2.69
CA GLY A 56 -9.40 25.89 -3.54
C GLY A 56 -10.65 25.04 -3.77
N ARG A 57 -11.52 24.91 -2.75
CA ARG A 57 -12.78 24.15 -2.86
C ARG A 57 -13.79 24.86 -3.78
N ASP A 58 -13.85 26.19 -3.70
CA ASP A 58 -14.72 26.99 -4.55
C ASP A 58 -14.23 26.97 -6.02
N TYR A 59 -12.91 26.97 -6.21
CA TYR A 59 -12.29 26.81 -7.53
C TYR A 59 -12.69 25.45 -8.16
N ILE A 60 -12.50 24.34 -7.44
CA ILE A 60 -12.86 22.99 -7.87
C ILE A 60 -14.35 22.94 -8.27
N ARG A 61 -15.22 23.52 -7.47
CA ARG A 61 -16.67 23.57 -7.76
C ARG A 61 -16.98 24.39 -8.99
N ARG A 62 -16.35 25.55 -9.14
CA ARG A 62 -16.56 26.48 -10.27
C ARG A 62 -16.13 25.86 -11.59
N HIS A 63 -15.05 25.09 -11.60
CA HIS A 63 -14.50 24.47 -12.79
C HIS A 63 -14.99 23.01 -13.00
N GLY A 64 -15.90 22.52 -12.18
CA GLY A 64 -16.44 21.16 -12.29
C GLY A 64 -15.40 20.06 -12.19
N MET A 65 -14.29 20.31 -11.47
CA MET A 65 -13.19 19.36 -11.36
C MET A 65 -13.55 18.22 -10.40
N THR A 66 -13.18 17.01 -10.79
CA THR A 66 -13.32 15.83 -9.93
C THR A 66 -12.07 15.65 -9.08
N VAL A 67 -12.24 15.67 -7.77
CA VAL A 67 -11.14 15.41 -6.82
C VAL A 67 -11.06 13.93 -6.54
N GLN A 68 -9.99 13.31 -6.95
CA GLN A 68 -9.63 11.96 -6.55
C GLN A 68 -8.62 12.06 -5.43
N SER A 69 -9.02 11.67 -4.22
CA SER A 69 -8.02 11.40 -3.18
C SER A 69 -7.21 10.21 -3.66
N LEU A 70 -5.91 10.34 -3.74
CA LEU A 70 -5.00 9.20 -3.85
C LEU A 70 -5.20 8.35 -2.58
N ARG A 71 -6.32 7.64 -2.52
CA ARG A 71 -6.45 6.50 -1.63
C ARG A 71 -5.39 5.54 -2.13
N ASN A 72 -4.40 5.27 -1.27
CA ASN A 72 -3.30 4.35 -1.52
C ASN A 72 -3.84 3.01 -2.06
N GLY A 73 -4.02 2.92 -3.37
CA GLY A 73 -4.54 1.77 -4.09
C GLY A 73 -3.92 1.60 -5.48
N ALA A 74 -2.97 2.48 -5.84
CA ALA A 74 -2.11 2.30 -7.01
C ALA A 74 -0.70 2.75 -6.60
N ALA A 75 0.02 1.87 -5.94
CA ALA A 75 1.41 2.08 -5.58
C ALA A 75 2.28 1.91 -6.82
N THR A 76 2.57 3.02 -7.47
CA THR A 76 3.73 3.15 -8.34
C THR A 76 4.47 4.39 -7.92
N ALA A 77 5.35 4.25 -6.97
CA ALA A 77 6.51 5.00 -6.55
C ALA A 77 6.59 4.97 -5.01
N GLY A 78 7.31 3.99 -4.45
CA GLY A 78 7.75 4.03 -3.06
C GLY A 78 6.74 3.57 -2.01
N THR A 79 6.02 2.47 -2.23
CA THR A 79 5.37 1.77 -1.11
C THR A 79 6.44 1.35 -0.13
N ARG A 80 6.37 1.86 1.10
CA ARG A 80 7.33 1.56 2.17
C ARG A 80 7.34 0.08 2.55
N GLY A 81 6.30 -0.66 2.18
CA GLY A 81 6.12 -2.08 2.44
C GLY A 81 4.68 -2.52 2.24
N HIS A 82 4.40 -3.77 2.54
CA HIS A 82 3.09 -4.40 2.35
C HIS A 82 2.59 -5.07 3.62
N VAL A 83 1.34 -4.82 3.98
CA VAL A 83 0.65 -5.47 5.12
C VAL A 83 -0.37 -6.47 4.61
N TRP A 84 -0.21 -7.72 5.01
CA TRP A 84 -1.14 -8.81 4.74
C TRP A 84 -2.00 -9.08 5.98
N ILE A 85 -3.31 -9.06 5.84
CA ILE A 85 -4.24 -9.24 6.95
C ILE A 85 -5.03 -10.53 6.75
N VAL A 86 -4.98 -11.42 7.72
CA VAL A 86 -5.81 -12.61 7.83
C VAL A 86 -6.93 -12.33 8.81
N GLY A 87 -8.16 -12.28 8.33
CA GLY A 87 -9.32 -11.92 9.13
C GLY A 87 -9.57 -10.41 9.21
N LYS A 88 -10.07 -9.93 10.36
CA LYS A 88 -10.43 -8.52 10.57
C LYS A 88 -9.43 -7.85 11.50
N ALA A 89 -8.81 -6.74 11.06
CA ALA A 89 -7.86 -5.97 11.84
C ALA A 89 -7.92 -4.47 11.46
N ALA A 90 -9.02 -3.80 11.82
CA ALA A 90 -9.26 -2.40 11.44
C ALA A 90 -8.17 -1.44 11.95
N SER A 91 -7.65 -1.66 13.17
CA SER A 91 -6.56 -0.86 13.73
C SER A 91 -5.27 -0.99 12.91
N VAL A 92 -4.95 -2.21 12.46
CA VAL A 92 -3.78 -2.48 11.61
C VAL A 92 -3.95 -1.83 10.24
N THR A 93 -5.13 -1.94 9.64
CA THR A 93 -5.46 -1.28 8.36
C THR A 93 -5.27 0.22 8.44
N SER A 94 -5.86 0.86 9.47
CA SER A 94 -5.75 2.30 9.68
C SER A 94 -4.30 2.76 9.90
N ALA A 95 -3.54 2.03 10.74
CA ALA A 95 -2.14 2.32 11.00
C ALA A 95 -1.29 2.18 9.74
N ALA A 96 -1.49 1.13 8.96
CA ALA A 96 -0.75 0.86 7.73
C ALA A 96 -1.00 1.94 6.67
N GLN A 97 -2.27 2.30 6.42
CA GLN A 97 -2.63 3.36 5.48
C GLN A 97 -2.02 4.70 5.87
N SER A 98 -2.07 5.05 7.18
CA SER A 98 -1.48 6.30 7.67
C SER A 98 0.05 6.32 7.63
N ALA A 99 0.70 5.15 7.59
CA ALA A 99 2.15 5.00 7.44
C ALA A 99 2.62 4.86 5.98
N GLY A 100 1.71 4.89 5.00
CA GLY A 100 2.03 4.77 3.57
C GLY A 100 2.37 3.34 3.13
N TRP A 101 1.84 2.32 3.83
CA TRP A 101 1.99 0.92 3.49
C TRP A 101 0.80 0.41 2.69
N ALA A 102 1.06 -0.45 1.70
CA ALA A 102 0.01 -1.16 1.00
C ALA A 102 -0.66 -2.17 1.93
N VAL A 103 -1.98 -2.38 1.76
CA VAL A 103 -2.74 -3.32 2.58
C VAL A 103 -3.53 -4.25 1.68
N SER A 104 -3.40 -5.55 1.93
CA SER A 104 -4.19 -6.59 1.26
C SER A 104 -4.75 -7.60 2.27
N GLN A 105 -5.86 -8.21 1.89
CA GLN A 105 -6.45 -9.32 2.64
C GLN A 105 -5.90 -10.64 2.11
N ALA A 106 -5.60 -11.55 3.03
CA ALA A 106 -5.29 -12.93 2.72
C ALA A 106 -6.39 -13.85 3.25
N SER A 107 -6.70 -14.91 2.51
CA SER A 107 -7.75 -15.87 2.86
C SER A 107 -7.40 -16.73 4.07
N GLY A 108 -6.11 -16.82 4.41
CA GLY A 108 -5.61 -17.58 5.54
C GLY A 108 -4.10 -17.46 5.72
N ASN A 109 -3.56 -18.12 6.76
CA ASN A 109 -2.13 -18.06 7.09
C ASN A 109 -1.24 -18.59 5.95
N PHE A 110 -1.66 -19.66 5.28
CA PHE A 110 -0.92 -20.23 4.16
C PHE A 110 -0.92 -19.32 2.95
N ASP A 111 -2.05 -18.66 2.67
CA ASP A 111 -2.16 -17.70 1.58
C ASP A 111 -1.28 -16.48 1.85
N ALA A 112 -1.33 -15.90 3.04
CA ALA A 112 -0.45 -14.81 3.44
C ALA A 112 1.03 -15.17 3.25
N ALA A 113 1.46 -16.34 3.74
CA ALA A 113 2.84 -16.81 3.58
C ALA A 113 3.21 -17.01 2.10
N LYS A 114 2.30 -17.55 1.27
CA LYS A 114 2.51 -17.74 -0.17
C LYS A 114 2.68 -16.41 -0.89
N GLN A 115 1.81 -15.43 -0.61
CA GLN A 115 1.89 -14.09 -1.21
C GLN A 115 3.21 -13.39 -0.87
N VAL A 116 3.65 -13.47 0.39
CA VAL A 116 4.95 -12.94 0.81
C VAL A 116 6.09 -13.68 0.12
N ALA A 117 6.06 -15.02 0.04
CA ALA A 117 7.10 -15.81 -0.60
C ALA A 117 7.25 -15.49 -2.10
N GLN A 118 6.17 -15.14 -2.78
CA GLN A 118 6.14 -14.78 -4.19
C GLN A 118 6.54 -13.32 -4.47
N SER A 119 6.54 -12.46 -3.45
CA SER A 119 6.95 -11.06 -3.60
C SER A 119 8.47 -10.92 -3.63
N GLY A 120 8.98 -9.79 -4.16
CA GLY A 120 10.41 -9.48 -4.19
C GLY A 120 11.02 -9.44 -2.78
N SER A 121 12.31 -9.77 -2.68
CA SER A 121 13.05 -9.79 -1.39
C SER A 121 13.38 -8.39 -0.86
N ASP A 122 13.25 -7.37 -1.67
CA ASP A 122 13.48 -5.95 -1.39
C ASP A 122 12.30 -5.25 -0.74
N VAL A 123 11.13 -5.89 -0.73
CA VAL A 123 9.92 -5.35 -0.11
C VAL A 123 9.78 -5.88 1.31
N ARG A 124 9.54 -4.97 2.26
CA ARG A 124 9.20 -5.31 3.64
C ARG A 124 7.75 -5.76 3.76
N HIS A 125 7.52 -6.79 4.55
CA HIS A 125 6.20 -7.34 4.79
C HIS A 125 5.82 -7.33 6.27
N VAL A 126 4.54 -7.07 6.53
CA VAL A 126 3.93 -7.30 7.85
C VAL A 126 2.73 -8.23 7.65
N CYS A 127 2.70 -9.33 8.37
CA CYS A 127 1.58 -10.28 8.36
C CYS A 127 0.81 -10.18 9.68
N CYS A 128 -0.46 -9.85 9.60
CA CYS A 128 -1.34 -9.75 10.76
C CYS A 128 -2.32 -10.95 10.78
N SER A 129 -2.24 -11.75 11.84
CA SER A 129 -3.08 -12.94 12.01
C SER A 129 -3.25 -13.26 13.49
N SER A 130 -4.33 -13.96 13.85
CA SER A 130 -4.50 -14.54 15.20
C SER A 130 -3.44 -15.60 15.53
N GLN A 131 -2.76 -16.14 14.53
CA GLN A 131 -1.73 -17.17 14.65
C GLN A 131 -0.44 -16.77 13.91
N PRO A 132 0.23 -15.68 14.31
CA PRO A 132 1.37 -15.12 13.58
C PRO A 132 2.55 -16.09 13.49
N SER A 133 2.73 -16.94 14.49
CA SER A 133 3.79 -17.94 14.52
C SER A 133 3.71 -18.96 13.39
N ILE A 134 2.50 -19.29 12.92
CA ILE A 134 2.33 -20.20 11.78
C ILE A 134 2.91 -19.57 10.52
N ILE A 135 2.58 -18.29 10.26
CA ILE A 135 3.09 -17.57 9.09
C ILE A 135 4.62 -17.45 9.17
N ALA A 136 5.16 -17.07 10.33
CA ALA A 136 6.60 -16.97 10.52
C ALA A 136 7.33 -18.31 10.30
N CYS A 137 6.77 -19.40 10.81
CA CYS A 137 7.31 -20.74 10.59
C CYS A 137 7.32 -21.13 9.11
N LEU A 138 6.23 -20.88 8.40
CA LEU A 138 6.12 -21.16 6.96
C LEU A 138 7.15 -20.36 6.14
N LEU A 139 7.34 -19.08 6.47
CA LEU A 139 8.29 -18.21 5.78
C LEU A 139 9.75 -18.58 6.08
N ASN A 140 10.08 -18.89 7.33
CA ASN A 140 11.44 -19.27 7.74
C ASN A 140 11.88 -20.63 7.20
N ARG A 141 10.96 -21.46 6.71
CA ARG A 141 11.31 -22.66 5.95
C ARG A 141 11.87 -22.34 4.57
N ASN A 142 11.65 -21.14 4.08
CA ASN A 142 12.23 -20.64 2.84
C ASN A 142 13.54 -19.92 3.18
N THR A 143 14.65 -20.45 2.71
CA THR A 143 16.01 -19.93 2.99
C THR A 143 16.22 -18.47 2.59
N ASN A 144 15.38 -17.95 1.70
CA ASN A 144 15.46 -16.56 1.22
C ASN A 144 14.65 -15.58 2.07
N ARG A 145 13.94 -16.05 3.12
CA ARG A 145 13.08 -15.22 3.97
C ARG A 145 13.54 -15.29 5.43
N ARG A 146 13.38 -14.15 6.11
CA ARG A 146 13.60 -14.03 7.55
C ARG A 146 12.39 -13.36 8.15
N SER A 147 11.62 -14.12 8.91
CA SER A 147 10.44 -13.60 9.57
C SER A 147 10.54 -13.73 11.08
N ALA A 148 10.07 -12.70 11.76
CA ALA A 148 10.00 -12.64 13.22
C ALA A 148 8.56 -12.42 13.67
N VAL A 149 8.20 -13.07 14.79
CA VAL A 149 6.96 -12.77 15.50
C VAL A 149 7.24 -11.66 16.50
N VAL A 150 6.41 -10.61 16.49
CA VAL A 150 6.57 -9.46 17.37
C VAL A 150 5.30 -9.17 18.17
N THR A 151 5.51 -8.61 19.34
CA THR A 151 4.49 -8.08 20.24
C THR A 151 4.73 -6.59 20.47
N GLU A 152 3.79 -5.87 21.09
CA GLU A 152 3.97 -4.44 21.39
C GLU A 152 5.20 -4.18 22.32
N SER A 153 5.61 -5.17 23.12
CA SER A 153 6.79 -5.10 23.99
C SER A 153 8.12 -5.41 23.29
N THR A 154 8.10 -5.87 22.03
CA THR A 154 9.32 -6.20 21.30
C THR A 154 10.10 -4.94 20.95
N CYS A 155 11.38 -4.90 21.30
CA CYS A 155 12.29 -3.83 20.89
C CYS A 155 12.64 -3.98 19.40
N ILE A 156 11.95 -3.22 18.55
CA ILE A 156 12.12 -3.30 17.09
C ILE A 156 13.53 -2.90 16.65
N SER A 157 14.16 -1.96 17.36
CA SER A 157 15.53 -1.54 17.03
C SER A 157 16.54 -2.68 17.24
N GLU A 158 16.44 -3.41 18.33
CA GLU A 158 17.28 -4.58 18.61
C GLU A 158 17.02 -5.68 17.58
N LEU A 159 15.75 -6.02 17.36
CA LEU A 159 15.35 -7.01 16.36
C LEU A 159 15.91 -6.68 14.96
N CYS A 160 15.85 -5.42 14.55
CA CYS A 160 16.39 -4.99 13.27
C CYS A 160 17.93 -5.03 13.22
N ASN A 161 18.60 -4.72 14.33
CA ASN A 161 20.05 -4.78 14.41
C ASN A 161 20.58 -6.22 14.39
N GLU A 162 19.89 -7.13 15.07
CA GLU A 162 20.30 -8.53 15.21
C GLU A 162 19.91 -9.36 13.99
N MET A 163 18.67 -9.24 13.56
CA MET A 163 18.09 -10.15 12.57
C MET A 163 17.71 -9.45 11.26
N ASN A 164 17.34 -8.17 11.31
CA ASN A 164 16.81 -7.38 10.20
C ASN A 164 15.78 -8.18 9.35
N PRO A 165 14.65 -8.59 9.94
CA PRO A 165 13.69 -9.45 9.26
C PRO A 165 13.10 -8.73 8.05
N ASP A 166 12.90 -9.44 6.94
CA ASP A 166 12.16 -8.94 5.79
C ASP A 166 10.65 -9.01 6.03
N THR A 167 10.22 -9.87 6.94
CA THR A 167 8.81 -10.05 7.29
C THR A 167 8.63 -10.04 8.81
N VAL A 168 7.65 -9.28 9.27
CA VAL A 168 7.24 -9.24 10.67
C VAL A 168 5.83 -9.79 10.78
N CYS A 169 5.62 -10.75 11.68
CA CYS A 169 4.32 -11.37 11.94
C CYS A 169 3.80 -10.92 13.31
N LEU A 170 2.55 -10.48 13.37
CA LEU A 170 1.95 -9.99 14.62
C LEU A 170 0.49 -10.42 14.77
N SER A 171 0.03 -10.47 16.02
CA SER A 171 -1.39 -10.60 16.35
C SER A 171 -2.06 -9.23 16.27
N PRO A 172 -3.32 -9.13 15.79
CA PRO A 172 -4.07 -7.87 15.84
C PRO A 172 -4.41 -7.43 17.27
N VAL A 173 -4.34 -8.35 18.23
CA VAL A 173 -4.66 -8.10 19.65
C VAL A 173 -3.43 -7.58 20.39
N GLY A 174 -3.63 -6.59 21.25
CA GLY A 174 -2.57 -6.05 22.11
C GLY A 174 -1.78 -4.90 21.50
N TRP A 175 -2.16 -4.40 20.31
CA TRP A 175 -1.50 -3.27 19.67
C TRP A 175 -2.34 -2.01 19.68
N SER A 176 -1.75 -0.91 20.11
CA SER A 176 -2.28 0.43 19.88
C SER A 176 -2.00 0.87 18.45
N VAL A 177 -2.86 1.73 17.87
CA VAL A 177 -2.64 2.31 16.54
C VAL A 177 -1.30 3.07 16.48
N THR A 178 -0.94 3.75 17.56
CA THR A 178 0.34 4.47 17.69
C THR A 178 1.52 3.50 17.70
N GLY A 179 1.43 2.40 18.45
CA GLY A 179 2.44 1.34 18.47
C GLY A 179 2.67 0.72 17.09
N LEU A 180 1.58 0.39 16.39
CA LEU A 180 1.63 -0.11 15.03
C LEU A 180 2.29 0.88 14.04
N ARG A 181 1.96 2.17 14.13
CA ARG A 181 2.60 3.19 13.29
C ARG A 181 4.09 3.31 13.55
N ARG A 182 4.52 3.26 14.84
CA ARG A 182 5.94 3.26 15.19
C ARG A 182 6.67 2.05 14.63
N LEU A 183 6.08 0.86 14.74
CA LEU A 183 6.60 -0.37 14.15
C LEU A 183 6.80 -0.20 12.62
N LEU A 184 5.76 0.20 11.91
CA LEU A 184 5.78 0.34 10.46
C LEU A 184 6.80 1.38 9.98
N ASN A 185 6.88 2.53 10.66
CA ASN A 185 7.86 3.56 10.34
C ASN A 185 9.29 3.03 10.57
N ARG A 186 9.53 2.35 11.70
CA ARG A 186 10.85 1.80 12.01
C ARG A 186 11.28 0.74 11.00
N LEU A 187 10.38 -0.13 10.58
CA LEU A 187 10.65 -1.12 9.54
C LEU A 187 10.98 -0.48 8.18
N SER A 188 10.40 0.69 7.87
CA SER A 188 10.69 1.41 6.63
C SER A 188 12.09 2.05 6.63
N GLU A 189 12.61 2.43 7.80
CA GLU A 189 13.90 3.11 7.95
C GLU A 189 15.09 2.14 7.84
N THR A 190 14.87 0.87 8.14
CA THR A 190 15.92 -0.15 8.19
C THR A 190 16.11 -0.83 6.82
N ALA A 191 17.01 -0.31 5.99
CA ALA A 191 17.16 -0.76 4.59
C ALA A 191 18.30 -1.77 4.35
N GLN A 192 19.19 -2.05 5.31
CA GLN A 192 20.37 -2.88 5.05
C GLN A 192 20.38 -4.20 5.84
N ARG A 193 20.76 -5.29 5.15
CA ARG A 193 21.02 -6.58 5.80
C ARG A 193 22.27 -6.47 6.68
N PRO A 194 22.28 -6.98 7.94
CA PRO A 194 23.47 -7.09 8.72
C PRO A 194 24.54 -7.86 7.95
N THR A 195 25.76 -7.35 7.93
CA THR A 195 26.89 -7.91 7.14
C THR A 195 27.21 -9.36 7.56
N ALA A 196 27.05 -9.67 8.84
CA ALA A 196 27.29 -11.01 9.41
C ALA A 196 26.42 -12.12 8.79
N TRP A 197 25.26 -11.80 8.22
CA TRP A 197 24.38 -12.79 7.60
C TRP A 197 24.73 -13.11 6.14
N ARG A 198 25.63 -12.32 5.52
CA ARG A 198 26.11 -12.59 4.16
C ARG A 198 27.08 -13.75 4.08
N GLU A 199 27.73 -14.06 5.22
CA GLU A 199 28.73 -15.12 5.31
C GLU A 199 28.13 -16.50 5.58
N LEU A 200 26.82 -16.56 5.94
CA LEU A 200 26.11 -17.80 6.27
C LEU A 200 25.15 -18.29 5.17
N ALA A 201 25.04 -17.56 4.09
CA ALA A 201 24.22 -17.90 2.92
C ALA A 201 25.09 -18.33 1.74
#